data_730183f65c98054adcd617a3a7c8ac8e
#
_entry.id   730183f65c98054adcd617a3a7c8ac8e
#
_cell.length_a   1.000
_cell.length_b   1.000
_cell.length_c   1.000
_cell.angle_alpha   90.00
_cell.angle_beta   90.00
_cell.angle_gamma   90.00
#
_symmetry.space_group_name_H-M   'P 1'
#
loop_
_entity.id
_entity.type
_entity.pdbx_description
1 polymer ?
#
loop_
_entity_poly.entity_id
_entity_poly.type
_entity_poly.pdbx_seq_one_letter_code
_entity_poly.pdbx_strand_id
1 'polypeptide(L)'
;GPATVEYRESIYVGYRYYDKVNQDVLFPFGYGMSYTSFAYSNLVVEQGDTVKVSCDVKNTGSITGKEIVQVYVHDVESTVFKAPKELKGFVKGELQPGETMTVSVELDQRAFSHFEPKLKKWVVEGGEFEILVGPSSEDLPLKQTIKMVGDDGLPEKRNDLKVYFDYAKDTVVSK
;
A
#
# COMPACT_ATOMS: atom_id res chain seq x y z
N GLY A 1 17.93 0.11 -35.00
CA GLY A 1 17.94 -0.16 -33.56
C GLY A 1 16.66 -0.90 -33.16
N PRO A 2 16.64 -1.57 -32.01
CA PRO A 2 15.45 -2.31 -31.58
C PRO A 2 14.26 -1.35 -31.38
N ALA A 3 13.10 -1.74 -31.90
CA ALA A 3 11.86 -0.97 -31.78
C ALA A 3 11.18 -1.12 -30.41
N THR A 4 11.82 -1.82 -29.47
CA THR A 4 11.28 -2.13 -28.14
C THR A 4 12.18 -1.61 -27.03
N VAL A 5 11.56 -1.12 -25.97
CA VAL A 5 12.22 -0.72 -24.72
C VAL A 5 11.73 -1.68 -23.63
N GLU A 6 12.68 -2.26 -22.88
CA GLU A 6 12.36 -3.13 -21.74
C GLU A 6 12.47 -2.33 -20.44
N TYR A 7 11.38 -2.30 -19.67
CA TYR A 7 11.37 -1.79 -18.29
C TYR A 7 11.55 -2.97 -17.33
N ARG A 8 12.79 -3.29 -17.01
CA ARG A 8 13.16 -4.49 -16.24
C ARG A 8 12.71 -4.45 -14.79
N GLU A 9 12.60 -3.26 -14.20
CA GLU A 9 12.08 -3.06 -12.86
C GLU A 9 10.57 -3.34 -12.74
N SER A 10 9.83 -3.37 -13.88
CA SER A 10 8.39 -3.65 -13.93
C SER A 10 7.60 -2.77 -12.95
N ILE A 11 6.81 -3.38 -12.05
CA ILE A 11 6.03 -2.67 -11.02
C ILE A 11 6.86 -2.27 -9.79
N TYR A 12 8.09 -2.78 -9.68
CA TYR A 12 8.94 -2.58 -8.51
C TYR A 12 9.77 -1.30 -8.65
N VAL A 13 9.10 -0.15 -8.53
CA VAL A 13 9.70 1.18 -8.59
C VAL A 13 9.61 1.83 -7.20
N GLY A 14 10.69 2.51 -6.78
CA GLY A 14 10.73 3.21 -5.49
C GLY A 14 10.53 2.26 -4.31
N TYR A 15 9.69 2.64 -3.34
CA TYR A 15 9.46 1.88 -2.11
C TYR A 15 8.97 0.45 -2.37
N ARG A 16 8.23 0.21 -3.46
CA ARG A 16 7.76 -1.13 -3.83
C ARG A 16 8.90 -2.12 -4.03
N TYR A 17 10.01 -1.64 -4.58
CA TYR A 17 11.23 -2.44 -4.74
C TYR A 17 11.90 -2.69 -3.39
N TYR A 18 12.18 -1.64 -2.62
CA TYR A 18 12.87 -1.75 -1.33
C TYR A 18 12.10 -2.62 -0.35
N ASP A 19 10.79 -2.46 -0.26
CA ASP A 19 9.91 -3.34 0.53
C ASP A 19 10.01 -4.80 0.08
N LYS A 20 10.01 -5.04 -1.24
CA LYS A 20 10.01 -6.40 -1.78
C LYS A 20 11.31 -7.15 -1.53
N VAL A 21 12.45 -6.48 -1.59
CA VAL A 21 13.77 -7.06 -1.34
C VAL A 21 14.19 -6.95 0.13
N ASN A 22 13.34 -6.36 0.97
CA ASN A 22 13.59 -6.11 2.38
C ASN A 22 14.93 -5.38 2.60
N GLN A 23 15.12 -4.30 1.86
CA GLN A 23 16.32 -3.47 1.95
C GLN A 23 16.03 -2.20 2.71
N ASP A 24 16.81 -1.94 3.76
CA ASP A 24 16.75 -0.70 4.53
C ASP A 24 16.99 0.52 3.66
N VAL A 25 16.20 1.56 3.90
CA VAL A 25 16.32 2.87 3.26
C VAL A 25 16.58 3.95 4.29
N LEU A 26 17.29 5.00 3.88
CA LEU A 26 17.57 6.11 4.79
C LEU A 26 16.28 6.87 5.18
N PHE A 27 15.38 7.06 4.22
CA PHE A 27 14.06 7.65 4.42
C PHE A 27 13.02 6.84 3.66
N PRO A 28 12.05 6.23 4.35
CA PRO A 28 10.98 5.48 3.69
C PRO A 28 10.03 6.41 2.91
N PHE A 29 9.32 5.83 1.96
CA PHE A 29 8.34 6.59 1.19
C PHE A 29 7.26 7.20 2.10
N GLY A 30 6.95 8.46 1.87
CA GLY A 30 5.99 9.21 2.69
C GLY A 30 6.57 9.75 3.99
N TYR A 31 7.82 9.43 4.33
CA TYR A 31 8.47 9.98 5.52
C TYR A 31 8.56 11.51 5.43
N GLY A 32 8.26 12.16 6.54
CA GLY A 32 8.39 13.58 6.72
C GLY A 32 8.79 13.92 8.16
N MET A 33 9.45 15.04 8.33
CA MET A 33 9.75 15.56 9.65
C MET A 33 8.65 16.54 10.11
N SER A 34 8.33 16.50 11.40
CA SER A 34 7.43 17.44 12.06
C SER A 34 8.10 18.00 13.32
N TYR A 35 7.70 19.21 13.70
CA TYR A 35 8.11 19.79 14.98
C TYR A 35 7.21 19.31 16.15
N THR A 36 6.26 18.43 15.86
CA THR A 36 5.36 17.82 16.86
C THR A 36 5.25 16.32 16.61
N SER A 37 4.58 15.61 17.51
CA SER A 37 4.37 14.17 17.44
C SER A 37 2.89 13.85 17.30
N PHE A 38 2.58 12.74 16.60
CA PHE A 38 1.22 12.28 16.41
C PHE A 38 1.05 10.85 16.90
N ALA A 39 -0.13 10.54 17.42
CA ALA A 39 -0.54 9.18 17.79
C ALA A 39 -1.76 8.77 16.98
N TYR A 40 -1.75 7.53 16.52
CA TYR A 40 -2.80 6.92 15.72
C TYR A 40 -3.60 5.93 16.56
N SER A 41 -4.92 5.91 16.41
CA SER A 41 -5.81 5.01 17.15
C SER A 41 -7.14 4.78 16.43
N ASN A 42 -7.95 3.87 16.98
CA ASN A 42 -9.34 3.65 16.58
C ASN A 42 -9.54 3.40 15.08
N LEU A 43 -8.74 2.48 14.50
CA LEU A 43 -8.93 2.08 13.11
C LEU A 43 -10.29 1.36 12.96
N VAL A 44 -11.10 1.84 12.04
CA VAL A 44 -12.38 1.24 11.63
C VAL A 44 -12.37 1.09 10.11
N VAL A 45 -12.68 -0.11 9.64
CA VAL A 45 -12.82 -0.41 8.21
C VAL A 45 -14.23 -0.92 7.95
N GLU A 46 -15.01 -0.15 7.21
CA GLU A 46 -16.38 -0.46 6.82
C GLU A 46 -16.42 -0.89 5.36
N GLN A 47 -16.95 -2.10 5.11
CA GLN A 47 -17.10 -2.64 3.75
C GLN A 47 -18.53 -2.41 3.25
N GLY A 48 -18.68 -1.78 2.09
CA GLY A 48 -19.92 -1.53 1.37
C GLY A 48 -19.64 -1.50 -0.13
N ASP A 49 -20.24 -0.58 -0.86
CA ASP A 49 -19.93 -0.32 -2.29
C ASP A 49 -18.48 0.17 -2.46
N THR A 50 -17.97 0.84 -1.46
CA THR A 50 -16.56 1.19 -1.28
C THR A 50 -16.08 0.65 0.08
N VAL A 51 -14.77 0.63 0.27
CA VAL A 51 -14.17 0.34 1.59
C VAL A 51 -13.79 1.67 2.22
N LYS A 52 -14.51 2.04 3.28
CA LYS A 52 -14.24 3.26 4.04
C LYS A 52 -13.28 2.95 5.20
N VAL A 53 -12.14 3.60 5.20
CA VAL A 53 -11.09 3.47 6.23
C VAL A 53 -11.09 4.74 7.06
N SER A 54 -11.29 4.63 8.36
CA SER A 54 -11.27 5.77 9.29
C SER A 54 -10.36 5.48 10.48
N CYS A 55 -9.70 6.51 10.98
CA CYS A 55 -8.92 6.42 12.22
C CYS A 55 -8.85 7.78 12.90
N ASP A 56 -8.44 7.76 14.17
CA ASP A 56 -8.16 8.98 14.94
C ASP A 56 -6.67 9.26 14.93
N VAL A 57 -6.35 10.54 14.73
CA VAL A 57 -4.99 11.08 14.84
C VAL A 57 -4.99 12.18 15.88
N LYS A 58 -4.10 12.07 16.87
CA LYS A 58 -3.95 13.05 17.95
C LYS A 58 -2.58 13.70 17.88
N ASN A 59 -2.53 15.01 17.98
CA ASN A 59 -1.28 15.73 18.22
C ASN A 59 -0.88 15.57 19.69
N THR A 60 0.18 14.83 19.95
CA THR A 60 0.69 14.54 21.30
C THR A 60 1.79 15.49 21.75
N GLY A 61 2.26 16.35 20.85
CA GLY A 61 3.29 17.35 21.19
C GLY A 61 2.69 18.70 21.63
N SER A 62 3.57 19.68 21.73
CA SER A 62 3.23 21.03 22.27
C SER A 62 3.07 22.11 21.18
N ILE A 63 3.22 21.77 19.93
CA ILE A 63 3.19 22.70 18.78
C ILE A 63 2.15 22.24 17.79
N THR A 64 1.44 23.19 17.16
CA THR A 64 0.56 22.91 16.02
C THR A 64 1.34 22.29 14.88
N GLY A 65 0.80 21.22 14.29
CA GLY A 65 1.42 20.54 13.19
C GLY A 65 0.44 19.99 12.19
N LYS A 66 0.97 19.65 11.02
CA LYS A 66 0.21 18.97 9.95
C LYS A 66 0.68 17.55 9.82
N GLU A 67 -0.28 16.63 9.75
CA GLU A 67 -0.03 15.23 9.54
C GLU A 67 -0.62 14.76 8.21
N ILE A 68 0.07 13.82 7.54
CA ILE A 68 -0.43 13.15 6.34
C ILE A 68 -0.65 11.68 6.69
N VAL A 69 -1.92 11.34 6.88
CA VAL A 69 -2.33 9.95 7.12
C VAL A 69 -2.34 9.22 5.79
N GLN A 70 -1.60 8.13 5.69
CA GLN A 70 -1.44 7.32 4.49
C GLN A 70 -2.12 5.97 4.70
N VAL A 71 -2.88 5.52 3.70
CA VAL A 71 -3.58 4.24 3.71
C VAL A 71 -2.98 3.35 2.63
N TYR A 72 -2.42 2.22 3.05
CA TYR A 72 -1.84 1.21 2.19
C TYR A 72 -2.71 -0.05 2.17
N VAL A 73 -2.65 -0.75 1.06
CA VAL A 73 -3.30 -2.06 0.88
C VAL A 73 -2.23 -3.10 0.57
N HIS A 74 -2.26 -4.20 1.32
CA HIS A 74 -1.48 -5.41 1.09
C HIS A 74 -2.40 -6.55 0.71
N ASP A 75 -2.15 -7.21 -0.40
CA ASP A 75 -2.82 -8.44 -0.83
C ASP A 75 -2.06 -9.63 -0.25
N VAL A 76 -2.66 -10.33 0.71
CA VAL A 76 -1.98 -11.35 1.52
C VAL A 76 -1.58 -12.56 0.69
N GLU A 77 -2.42 -12.97 -0.27
CA GLU A 77 -2.24 -14.18 -1.07
C GLU A 77 -2.41 -13.91 -2.57
N SER A 78 -1.67 -12.97 -3.11
CA SER A 78 -1.76 -12.66 -4.54
C SER A 78 -1.21 -13.81 -5.42
N THR A 79 -1.94 -14.12 -6.49
CA THR A 79 -1.51 -15.08 -7.52
C THR A 79 -0.67 -14.42 -8.62
N VAL A 80 -0.59 -13.11 -8.63
CA VAL A 80 0.23 -12.29 -9.52
C VAL A 80 1.29 -11.52 -8.73
N PHE A 81 2.29 -11.00 -9.42
CA PHE A 81 3.26 -10.13 -8.78
C PHE A 81 2.60 -8.81 -8.35
N LYS A 82 2.69 -8.55 -7.06
CA LYS A 82 2.31 -7.27 -6.45
C LYS A 82 3.41 -6.79 -5.51
N ALA A 83 3.47 -5.50 -5.30
CA ALA A 83 4.26 -4.94 -4.21
C ALA A 83 3.72 -5.46 -2.86
N PRO A 84 4.57 -5.60 -1.83
CA PRO A 84 4.12 -6.01 -0.50
C PRO A 84 3.02 -5.12 0.06
N LYS A 85 3.05 -3.84 -0.25
CA LYS A 85 2.00 -2.86 0.06
C LYS A 85 1.99 -1.75 -0.98
N GLU A 86 0.83 -1.15 -1.20
CA GLU A 86 0.67 -0.04 -2.12
C GLU A 86 -0.14 1.08 -1.50
N LEU A 87 0.35 2.33 -1.60
CA LEU A 87 -0.42 3.50 -1.21
C LEU A 87 -1.67 3.62 -2.08
N LYS A 88 -2.85 3.61 -1.46
CA LYS A 88 -4.14 3.71 -2.15
C LYS A 88 -4.91 4.98 -1.83
N GLY A 89 -4.57 5.64 -0.73
CA GLY A 89 -5.17 6.92 -0.38
C GLY A 89 -4.40 7.65 0.71
N PHE A 90 -4.65 8.93 0.84
CA PHE A 90 -4.10 9.74 1.92
C PHE A 90 -4.99 10.94 2.23
N VAL A 91 -4.86 11.46 3.44
CA VAL A 91 -5.52 12.69 3.87
C VAL A 91 -4.56 13.52 4.71
N LYS A 92 -4.60 14.83 4.53
CA LYS A 92 -3.77 15.77 5.30
C LYS A 92 -4.65 16.62 6.21
N GLY A 93 -4.25 16.75 7.48
CA GLY A 93 -4.91 17.58 8.45
C GLY A 93 -3.94 18.40 9.29
N GLU A 94 -4.44 19.48 9.89
CA GLU A 94 -3.72 20.30 10.87
C GLU A 94 -4.36 20.13 12.23
N LEU A 95 -3.53 19.91 13.25
CA LEU A 95 -3.98 19.69 14.62
C LEU A 95 -3.24 20.61 15.59
N GLN A 96 -3.99 21.22 16.49
CA GLN A 96 -3.46 21.93 17.65
C GLN A 96 -2.89 20.95 18.68
N PRO A 97 -2.03 21.37 19.60
CA PRO A 97 -1.59 20.54 20.72
C PRO A 97 -2.74 19.89 21.48
N GLY A 98 -2.72 18.57 21.63
CA GLY A 98 -3.74 17.79 22.32
C GLY A 98 -5.00 17.51 21.51
N GLU A 99 -5.17 18.14 20.33
CA GLU A 99 -6.32 17.93 19.46
C GLU A 99 -6.31 16.53 18.86
N THR A 100 -7.51 15.96 18.70
CA THR A 100 -7.74 14.71 17.98
C THR A 100 -8.66 14.97 16.80
N MET A 101 -8.31 14.45 15.64
CA MET A 101 -9.10 14.52 14.42
C MET A 101 -9.38 13.11 13.92
N THR A 102 -10.64 12.81 13.63
CA THR A 102 -11.00 11.60 12.90
C THR A 102 -10.87 11.87 11.40
N VAL A 103 -10.07 11.05 10.73
CA VAL A 103 -9.89 11.10 9.28
C VAL A 103 -10.55 9.92 8.61
N SER A 104 -10.91 10.07 7.34
CA SER A 104 -11.55 9.02 6.56
C SER A 104 -11.04 9.06 5.12
N VAL A 105 -10.75 7.87 4.57
CA VAL A 105 -10.38 7.63 3.18
C VAL A 105 -11.31 6.58 2.59
N GLU A 106 -11.87 6.84 1.43
CA GLU A 106 -12.67 5.87 0.68
C GLU A 106 -11.81 5.21 -0.39
N LEU A 107 -11.82 3.89 -0.40
CA LEU A 107 -11.13 3.05 -1.36
C LEU A 107 -12.19 2.37 -2.24
N ASP A 108 -12.13 2.63 -3.53
CA ASP A 108 -12.95 1.94 -4.51
C ASP A 108 -12.41 0.53 -4.80
N GLN A 109 -13.15 -0.24 -5.60
CA GLN A 109 -12.74 -1.59 -6.01
C GLN A 109 -11.36 -1.59 -6.70
N ARG A 110 -11.00 -0.49 -7.38
CA ARG A 110 -9.71 -0.34 -8.05
C ARG A 110 -8.52 -0.41 -7.10
N ALA A 111 -8.69 0.00 -5.84
CA ALA A 111 -7.64 -0.07 -4.82
C ALA A 111 -7.18 -1.51 -4.54
N PHE A 112 -8.04 -2.50 -4.75
CA PHE A 112 -7.81 -3.93 -4.51
C PHE A 112 -7.50 -4.72 -5.77
N SER A 113 -7.62 -4.11 -6.95
CA SER A 113 -7.54 -4.78 -8.24
C SER A 113 -6.14 -4.73 -8.86
N HIS A 114 -5.88 -5.66 -9.76
CA HIS A 114 -4.79 -5.61 -10.72
C HIS A 114 -5.33 -5.68 -12.15
N PHE A 115 -4.53 -5.24 -13.12
CA PHE A 115 -4.90 -5.38 -14.52
C PHE A 115 -4.56 -6.79 -15.01
N GLU A 116 -5.57 -7.54 -15.50
CA GLU A 116 -5.38 -8.86 -16.09
C GLU A 116 -5.29 -8.75 -17.63
N PRO A 117 -4.09 -8.92 -18.20
CA PRO A 117 -3.89 -8.71 -19.64
C PRO A 117 -4.70 -9.65 -20.54
N LYS A 118 -4.94 -10.89 -20.10
CA LYS A 118 -5.72 -11.87 -20.88
C LYS A 118 -7.19 -11.47 -20.98
N LEU A 119 -7.73 -10.91 -19.90
CA LEU A 119 -9.11 -10.43 -19.85
C LEU A 119 -9.25 -8.97 -20.28
N LYS A 120 -8.13 -8.25 -20.42
CA LYS A 120 -8.05 -6.82 -20.74
C LYS A 120 -8.92 -5.95 -19.83
N LYS A 121 -8.99 -6.31 -18.54
CA LYS A 121 -9.78 -5.59 -17.54
C LYS A 121 -9.06 -5.59 -16.17
N TRP A 122 -9.50 -4.70 -15.31
CA TRP A 122 -9.13 -4.70 -13.90
C TRP A 122 -9.96 -5.73 -13.17
N VAL A 123 -9.31 -6.52 -12.30
CA VAL A 123 -9.93 -7.62 -11.58
C VAL A 123 -9.46 -7.63 -10.12
N VAL A 124 -10.35 -8.03 -9.24
CA VAL A 124 -10.04 -8.30 -7.83
C VAL A 124 -9.87 -9.80 -7.64
N GLU A 125 -8.77 -10.23 -7.04
CA GLU A 125 -8.64 -11.59 -6.53
C GLU A 125 -9.40 -11.70 -5.21
N GLY A 126 -10.18 -12.75 -5.04
CA GLY A 126 -10.83 -13.03 -3.76
C GLY A 126 -9.80 -13.48 -2.73
N GLY A 127 -9.91 -12.98 -1.51
CA GLY A 127 -8.98 -13.34 -0.45
C GLY A 127 -8.88 -12.30 0.64
N GLU A 128 -7.84 -12.42 1.45
CA GLU A 128 -7.57 -11.50 2.53
C GLU A 128 -6.69 -10.33 2.06
N PHE A 129 -7.08 -9.14 2.49
CA PHE A 129 -6.34 -7.91 2.29
C PHE A 129 -6.09 -7.23 3.62
N GLU A 130 -4.90 -6.72 3.81
CA GLU A 130 -4.56 -5.91 4.98
C GLU A 130 -4.62 -4.43 4.62
N ILE A 131 -5.39 -3.69 5.42
CA ILE A 131 -5.42 -2.23 5.42
C ILE A 131 -4.42 -1.76 6.46
N LEU A 132 -3.44 -0.99 6.02
CA LEU A 132 -2.35 -0.49 6.85
C LEU A 132 -2.41 1.04 6.86
N VAL A 133 -2.34 1.66 8.04
CA VAL A 133 -2.48 3.12 8.17
C VAL A 133 -1.37 3.68 9.04
N GLY A 134 -0.75 4.75 8.55
CA GLY A 134 0.31 5.43 9.28
C GLY A 134 0.91 6.62 8.53
N PRO A 135 1.99 7.21 9.09
CA PRO A 135 2.64 8.40 8.53
C PRO A 135 3.61 8.10 7.37
N SER A 136 4.03 6.85 7.19
CA SER A 136 4.96 6.48 6.10
C SER A 136 4.82 5.01 5.73
N SER A 137 5.52 4.57 4.68
CA SER A 137 5.49 3.17 4.25
C SER A 137 6.09 2.19 5.26
N GLU A 138 6.94 2.64 6.17
CA GLU A 138 7.59 1.82 7.20
C GLU A 138 6.98 2.00 8.60
N ASP A 139 6.30 3.11 8.84
CA ASP A 139 5.61 3.38 10.10
C ASP A 139 4.09 3.28 9.87
N LEU A 140 3.55 2.10 10.16
CA LEU A 140 2.15 1.75 9.93
C LEU A 140 1.54 1.16 11.22
N PRO A 141 1.30 2.01 12.24
CA PRO A 141 0.89 1.56 13.56
C PRO A 141 -0.50 0.91 13.60
N LEU A 142 -1.33 1.16 12.61
CA LEU A 142 -2.67 0.59 12.56
C LEU A 142 -2.81 -0.40 11.41
N LYS A 143 -3.45 -1.54 11.71
CA LYS A 143 -3.66 -2.62 10.75
C LYS A 143 -4.99 -3.31 11.00
N GLN A 144 -5.71 -3.60 9.92
CA GLN A 144 -6.92 -4.43 9.94
C GLN A 144 -6.99 -5.31 8.69
N THR A 145 -7.30 -6.59 8.88
CA THR A 145 -7.54 -7.52 7.77
C THR A 145 -9.02 -7.49 7.39
N ILE A 146 -9.28 -7.47 6.08
CA ILE A 146 -10.61 -7.59 5.49
C ILE A 146 -10.61 -8.72 4.47
N LYS A 147 -11.78 -9.23 4.12
CA LYS A 147 -11.94 -10.24 3.08
C LYS A 147 -12.69 -9.66 1.90
N MET A 148 -12.10 -9.75 0.71
CA MET A 148 -12.71 -9.31 -0.54
C MET A 148 -13.28 -10.52 -1.30
N VAL A 149 -14.41 -10.30 -1.96
CA VAL A 149 -14.96 -11.25 -2.93
C VAL A 149 -14.28 -11.01 -4.26
N GLY A 150 -13.74 -12.06 -4.86
CA GLY A 150 -13.07 -11.98 -6.16
C GLY A 150 -14.04 -11.91 -7.32
N ASP A 151 -13.54 -11.42 -8.46
CA ASP A 151 -14.25 -11.46 -9.72
C ASP A 151 -14.27 -12.89 -10.29
N ASP A 152 -15.33 -13.25 -11.00
CA ASP A 152 -15.47 -14.54 -11.67
C ASP A 152 -14.55 -14.66 -12.89
N GLY A 153 -14.14 -15.90 -13.21
CA GLY A 153 -13.41 -16.23 -14.43
C GLY A 153 -11.95 -15.78 -14.45
N LEU A 154 -11.35 -15.62 -13.27
CA LEU A 154 -9.92 -15.32 -13.19
C LEU A 154 -9.06 -16.48 -13.71
N PRO A 155 -7.94 -16.20 -14.42
CA PRO A 155 -7.00 -17.23 -14.83
C PRO A 155 -6.40 -17.96 -13.62
N GLU A 156 -6.10 -19.25 -13.78
CA GLU A 156 -5.34 -20.00 -12.77
C GLU A 156 -3.98 -19.34 -12.47
N LYS A 157 -3.46 -19.63 -11.28
CA LYS A 157 -2.16 -19.11 -10.78
C LYS A 157 -1.07 -19.17 -11.85
N ARG A 158 -0.41 -18.05 -12.06
CA ARG A 158 0.75 -17.94 -12.95
C ARG A 158 2.02 -18.28 -12.18
N ASN A 159 2.48 -19.52 -12.28
CA ASN A 159 3.77 -19.94 -11.72
C ASN A 159 4.98 -19.42 -12.52
N ASP A 160 4.78 -19.04 -13.80
CA ASP A 160 5.80 -18.53 -14.71
C ASP A 160 6.45 -17.21 -14.28
N LEU A 161 5.70 -16.38 -13.53
CA LEU A 161 6.20 -15.09 -13.05
C LEU A 161 7.18 -15.22 -11.86
N LYS A 162 7.15 -16.31 -11.12
CA LYS A 162 8.11 -16.55 -10.03
C LYS A 162 9.54 -16.65 -10.54
N VAL A 163 9.73 -17.30 -11.67
CA VAL A 163 11.05 -17.46 -12.31
C VAL A 163 11.64 -16.10 -12.70
N TYR A 164 10.83 -15.19 -13.23
CA TYR A 164 11.28 -13.83 -13.60
C TYR A 164 11.73 -13.04 -12.37
N PHE A 165 11.01 -13.15 -11.26
CA PHE A 165 11.34 -12.45 -10.03
C PHE A 165 12.62 -12.99 -9.39
N ASP A 166 12.79 -14.30 -9.35
CA ASP A 166 14.00 -14.94 -8.83
C ASP A 166 15.23 -14.51 -9.66
N TYR A 167 15.10 -14.43 -10.99
CA TYR A 167 16.15 -13.92 -11.88
C TYR A 167 16.50 -12.43 -11.60
N ALA A 168 15.52 -11.59 -11.40
CA ALA A 168 15.75 -10.17 -11.09
C ALA A 168 16.46 -9.99 -9.73
N LYS A 169 16.13 -10.81 -8.74
CA LYS A 169 16.76 -10.82 -7.42
C LYS A 169 18.23 -11.25 -7.51
N ASP A 170 18.53 -12.29 -8.25
CA ASP A 170 19.89 -12.84 -8.40
C ASP A 170 20.81 -11.87 -9.19
N THR A 171 20.25 -11.09 -10.11
CA THR A 171 21.03 -10.10 -10.89
C THR A 171 21.35 -8.82 -10.12
N VAL A 172 20.60 -8.49 -9.08
CA VAL A 172 20.84 -7.28 -8.26
C VAL A 172 21.83 -7.53 -7.13
N VAL A 173 21.95 -8.77 -6.65
CA VAL A 173 22.84 -9.16 -5.52
C VAL A 173 24.28 -9.41 -5.96
N SER A 174 24.57 -9.44 -7.26
CA SER A 174 25.92 -9.76 -7.81
C SER A 174 26.76 -8.52 -8.16
N LYS A 175 26.56 -7.37 -7.48
CA LYS A 175 27.46 -6.20 -7.61
C LYS A 175 27.97 -5.73 -6.28
#